data_131a52463197dea66db7e52b9c45dcf0
#
_entry.id   131a52463197dea66db7e52b9c45dcf0
#
_cell.length_a   1.000
_cell.length_b   1.000
_cell.length_c   1.000
_cell.angle_alpha   90.00
_cell.angle_beta   90.00
_cell.angle_gamma   90.00
#
_symmetry.space_group_name_H-M   'P 1'
#
loop_
_entity.id
_entity.type
_entity.pdbx_description
1 polymer ?
#
loop_
_entity_poly.entity_id
_entity_poly.type
_entity_poly.pdbx_seq_one_letter_code
_entity_poly.pdbx_strand_id
1 'polypeptide(L)'
;LAGAADDRISRSQYIDTWKDEAISQMATYGIPASITLAQGILESGDGNSRLAKQGNNHFGIKCHTWAGKTIHIDDDKKNECFRKYSSARQSFQDHSEFLSTKGRYSFLFDLKPNDYKGWAKGLKTAGYATNSKYSSLLIALIEKNNLQQYDNMILASKNVSKTNNTFLLVNLRKPTAKKHSIYIHNNNIKYIKIKSEDTFYKISKEFGMHLGQIYKYNDLSDNNFIKEGDIIYLQPKRKKAKVESHKVKEN
;
A
#
# COMPACT_ATOMS: atom_id res chain seq x y z
N LEU A 1 14.39 -45.22 5.58
CA LEU A 1 13.79 -44.15 4.77
C LEU A 1 13.67 -42.91 5.63
N ALA A 2 14.64 -41.98 5.53
CA ALA A 2 14.52 -40.67 6.14
C ALA A 2 13.36 -39.94 5.46
N GLY A 3 12.31 -39.63 6.20
CA GLY A 3 11.21 -38.82 5.72
C GLY A 3 11.75 -37.44 5.31
N ALA A 4 11.47 -37.00 4.10
CA ALA A 4 11.78 -35.65 3.67
C ALA A 4 11.17 -34.69 4.70
N ALA A 5 11.99 -33.86 5.33
CA ALA A 5 11.52 -32.82 6.23
C ALA A 5 10.51 -31.97 5.43
N ASP A 6 9.32 -31.76 6.00
CA ASP A 6 8.32 -30.90 5.38
C ASP A 6 8.90 -29.49 5.29
N ASP A 7 9.26 -29.06 4.07
CA ASP A 7 9.87 -27.76 3.76
C ASP A 7 8.85 -26.60 3.87
N ARG A 8 7.76 -26.85 4.59
CA ARG A 8 6.71 -25.85 4.85
C ARG A 8 7.03 -25.03 6.08
N ILE A 9 7.04 -23.72 5.92
CA ILE A 9 7.13 -22.81 7.05
C ILE A 9 5.80 -22.72 7.79
N SER A 10 5.88 -22.64 9.12
CA SER A 10 4.70 -22.44 9.96
C SER A 10 4.22 -20.99 9.90
N ARG A 11 2.98 -20.76 10.35
CA ARG A 11 2.43 -19.41 10.49
C ARG A 11 3.27 -18.50 11.37
N SER A 12 3.78 -19.01 12.48
CA SER A 12 4.66 -18.24 13.36
C SER A 12 5.92 -17.79 12.63
N GLN A 13 6.57 -18.70 11.90
CA GLN A 13 7.74 -18.36 11.10
C GLN A 13 7.43 -17.35 10.02
N TYR A 14 6.25 -17.45 9.35
CA TYR A 14 5.82 -16.45 8.37
C TYR A 14 5.67 -15.07 9.00
N ILE A 15 4.98 -14.99 10.14
CA ILE A 15 4.79 -13.74 10.87
C ILE A 15 6.14 -13.15 11.30
N ASP A 16 7.02 -13.96 11.89
CA ASP A 16 8.34 -13.51 12.33
C ASP A 16 9.21 -13.00 11.19
N THR A 17 9.10 -13.62 10.01
CA THR A 17 9.82 -13.19 8.81
C THR A 17 9.32 -11.85 8.26
N TRP A 18 8.00 -11.61 8.29
CA TRP A 18 7.40 -10.51 7.54
C TRP A 18 6.83 -9.38 8.40
N LYS A 19 6.82 -9.49 9.73
CA LYS A 19 6.28 -8.44 10.61
C LYS A 19 6.97 -7.09 10.41
N ASP A 20 8.29 -7.06 10.30
CA ASP A 20 9.03 -5.81 10.15
C ASP A 20 8.77 -5.16 8.78
N GLU A 21 8.61 -5.97 7.73
CA GLU A 21 8.22 -5.48 6.41
C GLU A 21 6.80 -4.91 6.45
N ALA A 22 5.84 -5.61 7.05
CA ALA A 22 4.47 -5.11 7.19
C ALA A 22 4.41 -3.81 8.00
N ILE A 23 5.21 -3.68 9.07
CA ILE A 23 5.38 -2.45 9.86
C ILE A 23 5.95 -1.32 8.98
N SER A 24 6.97 -1.61 8.16
CA SER A 24 7.55 -0.65 7.22
C SER A 24 6.54 -0.17 6.18
N GLN A 25 5.75 -1.09 5.63
CA GLN A 25 4.68 -0.76 4.68
C GLN A 25 3.59 0.10 5.34
N MET A 26 3.20 -0.19 6.59
CA MET A 26 2.27 0.65 7.33
C MET A 26 2.81 2.07 7.55
N ALA A 27 4.09 2.21 7.88
CA ALA A 27 4.71 3.53 8.05
C ALA A 27 4.72 4.34 6.74
N THR A 28 4.91 3.67 5.61
CA THR A 28 5.06 4.28 4.29
C THR A 28 3.73 4.57 3.61
N TYR A 29 2.80 3.61 3.65
CA TYR A 29 1.53 3.64 2.90
C TYR A 29 0.29 3.79 3.77
N GLY A 30 0.39 3.58 5.09
CA GLY A 30 -0.71 3.73 6.03
C GLY A 30 -1.70 2.56 6.09
N ILE A 31 -1.36 1.44 5.47
CA ILE A 31 -2.14 0.20 5.57
C ILE A 31 -1.77 -0.48 6.88
N PRO A 32 -2.72 -0.90 7.74
CA PRO A 32 -2.38 -1.58 8.99
C PRO A 32 -1.48 -2.78 8.76
N ALA A 33 -0.41 -2.91 9.55
CA ALA A 33 0.52 -4.04 9.45
C ALA A 33 -0.19 -5.37 9.67
N SER A 34 -1.17 -5.38 10.58
CA SER A 34 -2.05 -6.53 10.82
C SER A 34 -2.83 -6.98 9.58
N ILE A 35 -3.33 -6.05 8.79
CA ILE A 35 -4.04 -6.31 7.54
C ILE A 35 -3.08 -6.89 6.50
N THR A 36 -1.91 -6.27 6.32
CA THR A 36 -0.89 -6.74 5.38
C THR A 36 -0.45 -8.18 5.72
N LEU A 37 -0.19 -8.47 7.00
CA LEU A 37 0.18 -9.82 7.44
C LEU A 37 -0.96 -10.82 7.23
N ALA A 38 -2.18 -10.47 7.62
CA ALA A 38 -3.34 -11.37 7.48
C ALA A 38 -3.64 -11.70 6.01
N GLN A 39 -3.53 -10.72 5.11
CA GLN A 39 -3.66 -10.95 3.68
C GLN A 39 -2.53 -11.83 3.16
N GLY A 40 -1.28 -11.54 3.51
CA GLY A 40 -0.15 -12.37 3.10
C GLY A 40 -0.28 -13.82 3.57
N ILE A 41 -0.72 -14.04 4.80
CA ILE A 41 -1.03 -15.37 5.36
C ILE A 41 -2.12 -16.09 4.54
N LEU A 42 -3.22 -15.40 4.29
CA LEU A 42 -4.40 -15.97 3.64
C LEU A 42 -4.13 -16.29 2.17
N GLU A 43 -3.58 -15.34 1.42
CA GLU A 43 -3.37 -15.42 -0.03
C GLU A 43 -2.20 -16.37 -0.40
N SER A 44 -1.18 -16.46 0.45
CA SER A 44 0.00 -17.29 0.17
C SER A 44 0.01 -18.65 0.86
N GLY A 45 -0.97 -18.93 1.72
CA GLY A 45 -0.92 -20.12 2.58
C GLY A 45 0.33 -20.13 3.45
N ASP A 46 0.55 -19.06 4.21
CA ASP A 46 1.76 -18.86 5.03
C ASP A 46 3.06 -18.84 4.20
N GLY A 47 3.03 -18.37 2.95
CA GLY A 47 4.18 -18.36 2.04
C GLY A 47 4.47 -19.70 1.37
N ASN A 48 3.65 -20.70 1.61
CA ASN A 48 3.87 -22.07 1.10
C ASN A 48 3.25 -22.33 -0.26
N SER A 49 2.41 -21.45 -0.79
CA SER A 49 1.79 -21.59 -2.11
C SER A 49 2.86 -21.61 -3.22
N ARG A 50 2.53 -22.28 -4.33
CA ARG A 50 3.39 -22.27 -5.52
C ARG A 50 3.68 -20.84 -6.00
N LEU A 51 2.69 -19.97 -5.96
CA LEU A 51 2.81 -18.58 -6.38
C LEU A 51 3.78 -17.80 -5.48
N ALA A 52 3.73 -18.01 -4.16
CA ALA A 52 4.66 -17.39 -3.22
C ALA A 52 6.09 -17.94 -3.41
N LYS A 53 6.26 -19.27 -3.52
CA LYS A 53 7.59 -19.90 -3.63
C LYS A 53 8.27 -19.64 -4.98
N GLN A 54 7.56 -19.71 -6.09
CA GLN A 54 8.14 -19.58 -7.44
C GLN A 54 8.04 -18.17 -8.02
N GLY A 55 7.02 -17.41 -7.61
CA GLY A 55 6.73 -16.06 -8.10
C GLY A 55 7.10 -14.96 -7.13
N ASN A 56 7.47 -15.28 -5.88
CA ASN A 56 7.62 -14.32 -4.77
C ASN A 56 6.35 -13.45 -4.58
N ASN A 57 5.20 -13.94 -5.03
CA ASN A 57 3.93 -13.20 -5.01
C ASN A 57 3.06 -13.70 -3.87
N HIS A 58 3.09 -12.98 -2.75
CA HIS A 58 2.41 -13.34 -1.51
C HIS A 58 0.96 -12.88 -1.44
N PHE A 59 0.50 -12.09 -2.41
CA PHE A 59 -0.83 -11.47 -2.40
C PHE A 59 -1.70 -11.83 -3.60
N GLY A 60 -1.25 -12.73 -4.45
CA GLY A 60 -2.02 -13.14 -5.62
C GLY A 60 -2.27 -12.04 -6.64
N ILE A 61 -1.35 -11.06 -6.76
CA ILE A 61 -1.57 -9.94 -7.67
C ILE A 61 -1.41 -10.39 -9.11
N LYS A 62 -2.50 -10.25 -9.89
CA LYS A 62 -2.58 -10.62 -11.31
C LYS A 62 -1.84 -9.60 -12.19
N CYS A 63 -1.47 -10.01 -13.41
CA CYS A 63 -0.65 -9.20 -14.30
C CYS A 63 -1.23 -7.82 -14.63
N HIS A 64 -2.50 -7.73 -15.00
CA HIS A 64 -3.10 -6.48 -15.49
C HIS A 64 -2.17 -5.76 -16.50
N THR A 65 -1.77 -4.53 -16.22
CA THR A 65 -0.84 -3.71 -17.01
C THR A 65 0.63 -3.87 -16.60
N TRP A 66 0.98 -4.97 -15.92
CA TRP A 66 2.33 -5.23 -15.44
C TRP A 66 3.32 -5.45 -16.59
N ALA A 67 4.42 -4.69 -16.60
CA ALA A 67 5.49 -4.80 -17.59
C ALA A 67 6.68 -5.66 -17.13
N GLY A 68 6.63 -6.17 -15.88
CA GLY A 68 7.68 -7.02 -15.29
C GLY A 68 7.53 -8.50 -15.65
N LYS A 69 8.33 -9.34 -15.01
CA LYS A 69 8.26 -10.81 -15.17
C LYS A 69 6.91 -11.34 -14.70
N THR A 70 6.45 -12.41 -15.33
CA THR A 70 5.17 -13.05 -15.04
C THR A 70 5.33 -14.53 -14.73
N ILE A 71 4.34 -15.13 -14.08
CA ILE A 71 4.19 -16.56 -13.86
C ILE A 71 2.73 -16.92 -14.13
N HIS A 72 2.53 -18.09 -14.73
CA HIS A 72 1.19 -18.58 -15.05
C HIS A 72 0.86 -19.79 -14.18
N ILE A 73 -0.30 -19.74 -13.54
CA ILE A 73 -0.77 -20.77 -12.61
C ILE A 73 -2.28 -20.93 -12.81
N ASP A 74 -2.75 -22.15 -12.69
CA ASP A 74 -4.19 -22.43 -12.65
C ASP A 74 -4.75 -21.97 -11.30
N ASP A 75 -5.70 -21.04 -11.32
CA ASP A 75 -6.41 -20.48 -10.17
C ASP A 75 -7.92 -20.44 -10.52
N ASP A 76 -8.59 -19.31 -10.40
CA ASP A 76 -10.00 -19.14 -10.84
C ASP A 76 -10.18 -19.49 -12.32
N LYS A 77 -9.13 -19.32 -13.11
CA LYS A 77 -9.05 -19.69 -14.53
C LYS A 77 -7.78 -20.50 -14.80
N LYS A 78 -7.86 -21.36 -15.82
CA LYS A 78 -6.69 -22.10 -16.31
C LYS A 78 -5.65 -21.12 -16.86
N ASN A 79 -4.37 -21.34 -16.52
CA ASN A 79 -3.23 -20.56 -17.02
C ASN A 79 -3.33 -19.05 -16.74
N GLU A 80 -3.80 -18.69 -15.55
CA GLU A 80 -3.97 -17.28 -15.19
C GLU A 80 -2.63 -16.59 -14.93
N CYS A 81 -2.51 -15.33 -15.39
CA CYS A 81 -1.27 -14.55 -15.33
C CYS A 81 -1.14 -13.81 -14.01
N PHE A 82 -0.04 -14.06 -13.29
CA PHE A 82 0.33 -13.37 -12.05
C PHE A 82 1.67 -12.66 -12.19
N ARG A 83 1.84 -11.56 -11.44
CA ARG A 83 3.12 -10.86 -11.33
C ARG A 83 4.16 -11.77 -10.69
N LYS A 84 5.38 -11.75 -11.22
CA LYS A 84 6.54 -12.44 -10.64
C LYS A 84 7.56 -11.41 -10.20
N TYR A 85 7.92 -11.46 -8.93
CA TYR A 85 8.85 -10.51 -8.32
C TYR A 85 10.24 -11.09 -8.14
N SER A 86 11.25 -10.21 -8.02
CA SER A 86 12.63 -10.60 -7.73
C SER A 86 12.82 -11.02 -6.27
N SER A 87 11.95 -10.56 -5.37
CA SER A 87 11.93 -10.92 -3.95
C SER A 87 10.50 -10.82 -3.40
N ALA A 88 10.24 -11.54 -2.31
CA ALA A 88 8.96 -11.45 -1.62
C ALA A 88 8.70 -10.03 -1.08
N ARG A 89 9.75 -9.31 -0.60
CA ARG A 89 9.65 -7.91 -0.17
C ARG A 89 9.05 -7.01 -1.26
N GLN A 90 9.43 -7.24 -2.53
CA GLN A 90 8.86 -6.48 -3.66
C GLN A 90 7.36 -6.73 -3.81
N SER A 91 6.86 -7.94 -3.49
CA SER A 91 5.41 -8.18 -3.51
C SER A 91 4.67 -7.46 -2.38
N PHE A 92 5.27 -7.30 -1.21
CA PHE A 92 4.71 -6.49 -0.11
C PHE A 92 4.61 -5.02 -0.51
N GLN A 93 5.65 -4.48 -1.14
CA GLN A 93 5.64 -3.12 -1.64
C GLN A 93 4.57 -2.94 -2.71
N ASP A 94 4.54 -3.79 -3.73
CA ASP A 94 3.57 -3.72 -4.83
C ASP A 94 2.12 -3.89 -4.34
N HIS A 95 1.88 -4.74 -3.33
CA HIS A 95 0.58 -4.84 -2.67
C HIS A 95 0.16 -3.51 -2.03
N SER A 96 1.08 -2.85 -1.34
CA SER A 96 0.79 -1.55 -0.71
C SER A 96 0.55 -0.46 -1.75
N GLU A 97 1.31 -0.45 -2.84
CA GLU A 97 1.11 0.43 -3.98
C GLU A 97 -0.25 0.15 -4.65
N PHE A 98 -0.59 -1.12 -4.87
CA PHE A 98 -1.86 -1.54 -5.44
C PHE A 98 -3.06 -1.01 -4.64
N LEU A 99 -3.05 -1.14 -3.31
CA LEU A 99 -4.13 -0.63 -2.46
C LEU A 99 -4.16 0.90 -2.42
N SER A 100 -3.00 1.54 -2.38
CA SER A 100 -2.91 3.00 -2.24
C SER A 100 -3.14 3.77 -3.54
N THR A 101 -3.02 3.13 -4.70
CA THR A 101 -3.18 3.77 -6.01
C THR A 101 -4.55 3.54 -6.66
N LYS A 102 -5.30 2.52 -6.22
CA LYS A 102 -6.62 2.26 -6.81
C LYS A 102 -7.72 3.00 -6.08
N GLY A 103 -8.44 3.86 -6.80
CA GLY A 103 -9.48 4.75 -6.28
C GLY A 103 -10.55 4.03 -5.46
N ARG A 104 -10.89 2.78 -5.81
CA ARG A 104 -11.88 1.97 -5.07
C ARG A 104 -11.50 1.67 -3.62
N TYR A 105 -10.21 1.75 -3.26
CA TYR A 105 -9.72 1.55 -1.89
C TYR A 105 -9.46 2.86 -1.15
N SER A 106 -9.58 4.02 -1.80
CA SER A 106 -9.17 5.31 -1.23
C SER A 106 -9.86 5.64 0.11
N PHE A 107 -11.12 5.24 0.29
CA PHE A 107 -11.88 5.46 1.52
C PHE A 107 -11.32 4.70 2.72
N LEU A 108 -10.56 3.62 2.51
CA LEU A 108 -9.91 2.86 3.59
C LEU A 108 -8.88 3.72 4.34
N PHE A 109 -8.24 4.64 3.65
CA PHE A 109 -7.21 5.52 4.20
C PHE A 109 -7.77 6.66 5.06
N ASP A 110 -9.09 6.78 5.13
CA ASP A 110 -9.82 7.68 6.04
C ASP A 110 -10.10 7.01 7.40
N LEU A 111 -9.95 5.69 7.48
CA LEU A 111 -10.07 4.93 8.71
C LEU A 111 -8.87 5.21 9.65
N LYS A 112 -9.05 4.93 10.95
CA LYS A 112 -7.94 4.99 11.89
C LYS A 112 -6.87 3.97 11.51
N PRO A 113 -5.59 4.27 11.68
CA PRO A 113 -4.49 3.38 11.28
C PRO A 113 -4.49 2.00 11.97
N ASN A 114 -5.19 1.85 13.08
CA ASN A 114 -5.35 0.59 13.82
C ASN A 114 -6.77 0.02 13.77
N ASP A 115 -7.65 0.55 12.92
CA ASP A 115 -8.98 0.00 12.71
C ASP A 115 -8.96 -1.15 11.71
N TYR A 116 -8.28 -2.25 12.08
CA TYR A 116 -8.21 -3.44 11.23
C TYR A 116 -9.58 -4.04 10.90
N LYS A 117 -10.59 -3.88 11.78
CA LYS A 117 -11.94 -4.37 11.52
C LYS A 117 -12.63 -3.57 10.42
N GLY A 118 -12.50 -2.24 10.44
CA GLY A 118 -12.96 -1.36 9.38
C GLY A 118 -12.25 -1.66 8.05
N TRP A 119 -10.92 -1.84 8.10
CA TRP A 119 -10.13 -2.20 6.93
C TRP A 119 -10.56 -3.54 6.32
N ALA A 120 -10.71 -4.60 7.12
CA ALA A 120 -11.12 -5.92 6.64
C ALA A 120 -12.51 -5.89 5.96
N LYS A 121 -13.48 -5.19 6.56
CA LYS A 121 -14.80 -4.98 5.98
C LYS A 121 -14.73 -4.15 4.70
N GLY A 122 -13.98 -3.07 4.71
CA GLY A 122 -13.81 -2.18 3.58
C GLY A 122 -13.12 -2.85 2.40
N LEU A 123 -12.11 -3.68 2.60
CA LEU A 123 -11.48 -4.49 1.55
C LEU A 123 -12.51 -5.40 0.86
N LYS A 124 -13.39 -6.05 1.63
CA LYS A 124 -14.47 -6.85 1.07
C LYS A 124 -15.46 -6.01 0.27
N THR A 125 -15.87 -4.86 0.81
CA THR A 125 -16.79 -3.92 0.13
C THR A 125 -16.18 -3.38 -1.17
N ALA A 126 -14.88 -3.10 -1.18
CA ALA A 126 -14.15 -2.65 -2.35
C ALA A 126 -13.88 -3.75 -3.40
N GLY A 127 -14.30 -4.99 -3.12
CA GLY A 127 -14.15 -6.12 -4.04
C GLY A 127 -12.71 -6.64 -4.16
N TYR A 128 -11.93 -6.62 -3.06
CA TYR A 128 -10.60 -7.22 -3.06
C TYR A 128 -10.67 -8.74 -3.30
N ALA A 129 -11.66 -9.40 -2.71
CA ALA A 129 -11.91 -10.83 -2.90
C ALA A 129 -13.41 -11.10 -3.12
N THR A 130 -13.69 -12.14 -3.89
CA THR A 130 -15.07 -12.61 -4.17
C THR A 130 -15.70 -13.33 -2.98
N ASN A 131 -14.89 -14.03 -2.16
CA ASN A 131 -15.33 -14.79 -1.00
C ASN A 131 -16.13 -13.91 -0.02
N SER A 132 -17.39 -14.31 0.26
CA SER A 132 -18.27 -13.59 1.18
C SER A 132 -17.75 -13.52 2.63
N LYS A 133 -16.94 -14.51 3.03
CA LYS A 133 -16.32 -14.60 4.37
C LYS A 133 -14.97 -13.89 4.48
N TYR A 134 -14.51 -13.19 3.43
CA TYR A 134 -13.16 -12.62 3.39
C TYR A 134 -12.83 -11.74 4.59
N SER A 135 -13.72 -10.81 4.94
CA SER A 135 -13.52 -9.91 6.09
C SER A 135 -13.43 -10.66 7.42
N SER A 136 -14.30 -11.65 7.65
CA SER A 136 -14.27 -12.45 8.87
C SER A 136 -13.04 -13.35 8.96
N LEU A 137 -12.54 -13.86 7.84
CA LEU A 137 -11.29 -14.62 7.79
C LEU A 137 -10.10 -13.75 8.17
N LEU A 138 -10.00 -12.52 7.64
CA LEU A 138 -8.94 -11.59 8.01
C LEU A 138 -9.00 -11.24 9.50
N ILE A 139 -10.18 -10.88 10.02
CA ILE A 139 -10.37 -10.54 11.42
C ILE A 139 -9.97 -11.71 12.32
N ALA A 140 -10.41 -12.93 12.01
CA ALA A 140 -10.07 -14.13 12.77
C ALA A 140 -8.55 -14.41 12.78
N LEU A 141 -7.88 -14.23 11.63
CA LEU A 141 -6.42 -14.38 11.54
C LEU A 141 -5.71 -13.34 12.40
N ILE A 142 -6.15 -12.09 12.36
CA ILE A 142 -5.56 -10.99 13.13
C ILE A 142 -5.72 -11.27 14.62
N GLU A 143 -6.93 -11.58 15.08
CA GLU A 143 -7.23 -11.80 16.50
C GLU A 143 -6.55 -13.08 17.04
N LYS A 144 -6.61 -14.19 16.30
CA LYS A 144 -5.99 -15.46 16.70
C LYS A 144 -4.47 -15.37 16.86
N ASN A 145 -3.80 -14.56 16.03
CA ASN A 145 -2.34 -14.42 16.04
C ASN A 145 -1.87 -13.09 16.66
N ASN A 146 -2.77 -12.32 17.29
CA ASN A 146 -2.50 -11.04 17.94
C ASN A 146 -1.75 -10.05 17.01
N LEU A 147 -2.08 -10.03 15.70
CA LEU A 147 -1.36 -9.22 14.72
C LEU A 147 -1.56 -7.71 14.92
N GLN A 148 -2.66 -7.27 15.54
CA GLN A 148 -2.94 -5.86 15.83
C GLN A 148 -1.89 -5.22 16.76
N GLN A 149 -1.08 -6.01 17.46
CA GLN A 149 0.04 -5.48 18.25
C GLN A 149 1.02 -4.69 17.37
N TYR A 150 1.23 -5.11 16.10
CA TYR A 150 2.16 -4.46 15.17
C TYR A 150 1.65 -3.10 14.70
N ASP A 151 0.32 -2.90 14.62
CA ASP A 151 -0.27 -1.60 14.31
C ASP A 151 0.05 -0.58 15.42
N ASN A 152 -0.02 -1.03 16.68
CA ASN A 152 0.21 -0.18 17.84
C ASN A 152 1.68 0.20 18.03
N MET A 153 2.63 -0.58 17.55
CA MET A 153 4.08 -0.27 17.64
C MET A 153 4.41 1.05 16.94
N ILE A 154 3.83 1.30 15.76
CA ILE A 154 4.03 2.57 15.03
C ILE A 154 3.33 3.73 15.74
N LEU A 155 2.15 3.51 16.28
CA LEU A 155 1.41 4.56 16.98
C LEU A 155 2.10 4.96 18.29
N ALA A 156 2.66 3.99 19.01
CA ALA A 156 3.45 4.25 20.22
C ALA A 156 4.73 5.03 19.89
N SER A 157 5.46 4.67 18.83
CA SER A 157 6.68 5.39 18.42
C SER A 157 6.43 6.83 18.01
N LYS A 158 5.28 7.16 17.45
CA LYS A 158 4.86 8.55 17.15
C LYS A 158 4.57 9.37 18.40
N ASN A 159 4.14 8.73 19.50
CA ASN A 159 3.85 9.41 20.77
C ASN A 159 5.09 9.58 21.64
N VAL A 160 6.07 8.69 21.54
CA VAL A 160 7.34 8.72 22.31
C VAL A 160 8.30 9.80 21.83
N SER A 161 8.07 10.43 20.69
CA SER A 161 8.86 11.59 20.23
C SER A 161 8.76 12.81 21.16
N LYS A 162 8.01 12.73 22.27
CA LYS A 162 7.94 13.74 23.34
C LYS A 162 8.71 13.37 24.62
N THR A 163 9.23 12.14 24.73
CA THR A 163 10.00 11.71 25.91
C THR A 163 11.18 10.86 25.45
N ASN A 164 12.37 11.24 25.91
CA ASN A 164 13.63 10.58 25.61
C ASN A 164 13.64 9.10 26.02
N ASN A 165 13.52 8.19 25.09
CA ASN A 165 13.93 6.79 25.31
C ASN A 165 14.50 6.19 24.02
N THR A 166 15.82 6.05 23.97
CA THR A 166 16.68 5.90 22.79
C THR A 166 16.85 4.44 22.33
N PHE A 167 16.16 3.46 22.90
CA PHE A 167 16.60 2.04 22.77
C PHE A 167 15.89 1.17 21.70
N LEU A 168 14.83 1.67 21.06
CA LEU A 168 14.07 0.90 20.04
C LEU A 168 14.05 1.52 18.63
N LEU A 169 14.87 2.54 18.39
CA LEU A 169 14.81 3.35 17.14
C LEU A 169 15.94 3.08 16.15
N VAL A 170 16.73 2.00 16.32
CA VAL A 170 17.97 1.83 15.53
C VAL A 170 17.72 1.47 14.07
N ASN A 171 16.52 1.06 13.65
CA ASN A 171 16.26 0.68 12.25
C ASN A 171 15.05 1.35 11.57
N LEU A 172 14.29 2.17 12.27
CA LEU A 172 13.30 3.02 11.63
C LEU A 172 13.96 4.38 11.33
N ARG A 173 14.69 4.49 10.22
CA ARG A 173 15.04 5.81 9.70
C ARG A 173 13.76 6.63 9.62
N LYS A 174 13.59 7.63 10.53
CA LYS A 174 12.63 8.70 10.31
C LYS A 174 12.89 9.23 8.91
N PRO A 175 11.96 9.14 7.97
CA PRO A 175 12.06 10.01 6.83
C PRO A 175 11.87 11.42 7.42
N THR A 176 12.93 12.20 7.47
CA THR A 176 12.82 13.66 7.58
C THR A 176 12.20 14.10 6.27
N ALA A 177 10.90 13.97 6.17
CA ALA A 177 10.16 14.43 5.01
C ALA A 177 10.38 15.93 4.94
N LYS A 178 11.31 16.36 4.08
CA LYS A 178 11.46 17.77 3.73
C LYS A 178 10.09 18.19 3.20
N LYS A 179 9.40 19.07 3.91
CA LYS A 179 8.11 19.61 3.49
C LYS A 179 8.18 20.05 2.01
N HIS A 180 7.12 19.82 1.27
CA HIS A 180 7.06 20.25 -0.11
C HIS A 180 6.94 21.77 -0.19
N SER A 181 7.66 22.37 -1.13
CA SER A 181 7.41 23.74 -1.55
C SER A 181 6.11 23.77 -2.36
N ILE A 182 5.20 24.68 -2.00
CA ILE A 182 3.96 24.87 -2.74
C ILE A 182 4.23 25.86 -3.84
N TYR A 183 3.91 25.47 -5.07
CA TYR A 183 3.96 26.31 -6.26
C TYR A 183 2.55 26.72 -6.66
N ILE A 184 2.43 27.80 -7.43
CA ILE A 184 1.17 28.28 -7.97
C ILE A 184 1.24 28.22 -9.50
N HIS A 185 0.35 27.47 -10.11
CA HIS A 185 0.20 27.41 -11.56
C HIS A 185 -0.45 28.69 -12.11
N ASN A 186 -0.29 28.97 -13.39
CA ASN A 186 -0.85 30.16 -14.06
C ASN A 186 -2.36 30.36 -13.83
N ASN A 187 -3.11 29.28 -13.53
CA ASN A 187 -4.53 29.32 -13.18
C ASN A 187 -4.80 29.54 -11.68
N ASN A 188 -3.81 29.97 -10.89
CA ASN A 188 -3.89 30.11 -9.44
C ASN A 188 -4.26 28.80 -8.72
N ILE A 189 -3.81 27.65 -9.23
CA ILE A 189 -3.98 26.34 -8.61
C ILE A 189 -2.66 25.97 -7.92
N LYS A 190 -2.75 25.61 -6.64
CA LYS A 190 -1.59 25.15 -5.87
C LYS A 190 -1.18 23.74 -6.31
N TYR A 191 0.12 23.53 -6.48
CA TYR A 191 0.70 22.23 -6.79
C TYR A 191 2.04 22.03 -6.08
N ILE A 192 2.49 20.79 -6.03
CA ILE A 192 3.80 20.38 -5.57
C ILE A 192 4.51 19.59 -6.65
N LYS A 193 5.83 19.48 -6.53
CA LYS A 193 6.64 18.52 -7.30
C LYS A 193 6.97 17.32 -6.43
N ILE A 194 6.79 16.14 -6.98
CA ILE A 194 7.07 14.88 -6.32
C ILE A 194 8.57 14.73 -6.08
N LYS A 195 8.92 14.26 -4.90
CA LYS A 195 10.29 13.90 -4.50
C LYS A 195 10.46 12.40 -4.49
N SER A 196 11.71 11.94 -4.42
CA SER A 196 12.03 10.54 -4.18
C SER A 196 11.33 10.04 -2.90
N GLU A 197 10.83 8.80 -2.94
CA GLU A 197 10.11 8.13 -1.84
C GLU A 197 8.74 8.74 -1.45
N ASP A 198 8.21 9.68 -2.24
CA ASP A 198 6.84 10.15 -2.03
C ASP A 198 5.83 9.06 -2.38
N THR A 199 4.73 9.06 -1.65
CA THR A 199 3.54 8.29 -1.96
C THR A 199 2.32 9.20 -1.88
N PHE A 200 1.25 8.85 -2.60
CA PHE A 200 0.00 9.59 -2.48
C PHE A 200 -0.49 9.68 -1.03
N TYR A 201 -0.24 8.63 -0.24
CA TYR A 201 -0.56 8.62 1.19
C TYR A 201 0.27 9.65 1.98
N LYS A 202 1.61 9.72 1.80
CA LYS A 202 2.46 10.71 2.48
C LYS A 202 2.04 12.13 2.13
N ILE A 203 1.77 12.39 0.85
CA ILE A 203 1.28 13.69 0.36
C ILE A 203 -0.07 14.03 1.00
N SER A 204 -1.02 13.09 1.04
CA SER A 204 -2.33 13.31 1.65
C SER A 204 -2.21 13.73 3.12
N LYS A 205 -1.32 13.10 3.87
CA LYS A 205 -1.09 13.42 5.29
C LYS A 205 -0.36 14.76 5.48
N GLU A 206 0.61 15.09 4.61
CA GLU A 206 1.32 16.38 4.68
C GLU A 206 0.39 17.56 4.47
N PHE A 207 -0.57 17.45 3.55
CA PHE A 207 -1.48 18.53 3.18
C PHE A 207 -2.87 18.42 3.81
N GLY A 208 -3.10 17.46 4.72
CA GLY A 208 -4.40 17.26 5.38
C GLY A 208 -5.53 16.93 4.39
N MET A 209 -5.23 16.25 3.29
CA MET A 209 -6.17 15.89 2.25
C MET A 209 -6.60 14.42 2.38
N HIS A 210 -7.83 14.12 1.95
CA HIS A 210 -8.23 12.73 1.70
C HIS A 210 -7.55 12.21 0.43
N LEU A 211 -7.15 10.94 0.43
CA LEU A 211 -6.48 10.33 -0.72
C LEU A 211 -7.32 10.43 -2.00
N GLY A 212 -8.65 10.25 -1.87
CA GLY A 212 -9.60 10.43 -2.96
C GLY A 212 -9.64 11.85 -3.56
N GLN A 213 -9.30 12.89 -2.78
CA GLN A 213 -9.19 14.26 -3.30
C GLN A 213 -7.95 14.41 -4.19
N ILE A 214 -6.83 13.79 -3.81
CA ILE A 214 -5.62 13.78 -4.63
C ILE A 214 -5.93 13.15 -5.98
N TYR A 215 -6.58 11.99 -6.00
CA TYR A 215 -6.96 11.34 -7.26
C TYR A 215 -7.88 12.21 -8.10
N LYS A 216 -8.95 12.73 -7.50
CA LYS A 216 -9.92 13.57 -8.20
C LYS A 216 -9.31 14.85 -8.78
N TYR A 217 -8.41 15.51 -8.06
CA TYR A 217 -7.83 16.79 -8.51
C TYR A 217 -6.78 16.62 -9.60
N ASN A 218 -6.23 15.42 -9.72
CA ASN A 218 -5.18 15.09 -10.67
C ASN A 218 -5.66 14.20 -11.83
N ASP A 219 -6.96 13.91 -11.93
CA ASP A 219 -7.56 13.00 -12.91
C ASP A 219 -6.85 11.63 -12.94
N LEU A 220 -6.45 11.15 -11.75
CA LEU A 220 -5.75 9.89 -11.61
C LEU A 220 -6.73 8.73 -11.71
N SER A 221 -6.35 7.74 -12.51
CA SER A 221 -7.05 6.46 -12.64
C SER A 221 -6.36 5.38 -11.80
N ASP A 222 -6.99 4.21 -11.73
CA ASP A 222 -6.57 3.07 -10.89
C ASP A 222 -5.15 2.52 -11.13
N ASN A 223 -4.40 3.04 -12.09
CA ASN A 223 -3.07 2.52 -12.46
C ASN A 223 -1.99 3.62 -12.52
N ASN A 224 -2.26 4.81 -11.98
CA ASN A 224 -1.28 5.87 -11.99
C ASN A 224 -0.25 5.69 -10.87
N PHE A 225 1.01 5.76 -11.24
CA PHE A 225 2.15 5.84 -10.33
C PHE A 225 2.72 7.25 -10.40
N ILE A 226 3.26 7.73 -9.28
CA ILE A 226 3.99 9.00 -9.23
C ILE A 226 5.49 8.73 -9.34
N LYS A 227 6.18 9.62 -10.03
CA LYS A 227 7.64 9.62 -10.18
C LYS A 227 8.20 10.94 -9.68
N GLU A 228 9.46 10.91 -9.25
CA GLU A 228 10.16 12.14 -8.91
C GLU A 228 10.08 13.16 -10.05
N GLY A 229 9.72 14.39 -9.70
CA GLY A 229 9.51 15.49 -10.64
C GLY A 229 8.08 15.65 -11.16
N ASP A 230 7.21 14.66 -11.00
CA ASP A 230 5.80 14.79 -11.35
C ASP A 230 5.11 15.92 -10.57
N ILE A 231 4.05 16.46 -11.15
CA ILE A 231 3.26 17.54 -10.54
C ILE A 231 1.97 16.95 -9.96
N ILE A 232 1.72 17.29 -8.68
CA ILE A 232 0.46 16.95 -8.01
C ILE A 232 -0.25 18.23 -7.59
N TYR A 233 -1.46 18.44 -8.11
CA TYR A 233 -2.33 19.55 -7.76
C TYR A 233 -3.01 19.29 -6.41
N LEU A 234 -2.97 20.31 -5.56
CA LEU A 234 -3.58 20.30 -4.22
C LEU A 234 -4.99 20.91 -4.20
N GLN A 235 -5.49 21.35 -5.33
CA GLN A 235 -6.79 22.01 -5.50
C GLN A 235 -7.48 21.50 -6.77
N PRO A 236 -8.83 21.52 -6.82
CA PRO A 236 -9.56 21.11 -8.01
C PRO A 236 -9.23 22.00 -9.20
N LYS A 237 -9.12 21.39 -10.37
CA LYS A 237 -8.92 22.12 -11.63
C LYS A 237 -10.12 23.02 -11.91
N ARG A 238 -9.86 24.22 -12.42
CA ARG A 238 -10.93 25.16 -12.76
C ARG A 238 -11.69 24.68 -14.00
N LYS A 239 -13.01 24.76 -13.96
CA LYS A 239 -13.87 24.39 -15.11
C LYS A 239 -13.88 25.42 -16.24
N LYS A 240 -13.45 26.67 -15.96
CA LYS A 240 -13.40 27.78 -16.92
C LYS A 240 -12.02 28.42 -16.88
N ALA A 241 -11.44 28.73 -18.02
CA ALA A 241 -10.23 29.51 -18.13
C ALA A 241 -10.49 30.96 -17.67
N LYS A 242 -9.48 31.64 -17.12
CA LYS A 242 -9.55 33.06 -16.76
C LYS A 242 -9.45 33.98 -17.97
N VAL A 243 -8.97 33.45 -19.11
CA VAL A 243 -8.75 34.15 -20.35
C VAL A 243 -9.50 33.45 -21.49
N GLU A 244 -10.10 34.24 -22.38
CA GLU A 244 -10.91 33.72 -23.49
C GLU A 244 -10.06 33.10 -24.62
N SER A 245 -8.78 33.40 -24.68
CA SER A 245 -7.87 32.87 -25.71
C SER A 245 -6.52 32.46 -25.12
N HIS A 246 -5.94 31.39 -25.66
CA HIS A 246 -4.59 30.92 -25.36
C HIS A 246 -3.68 31.21 -26.54
N LYS A 247 -2.65 32.05 -26.38
CA LYS A 247 -1.56 32.15 -27.36
C LYS A 247 -0.68 30.91 -27.23
N VAL A 248 -0.67 30.09 -28.26
CA VAL A 248 0.32 29.00 -28.40
C VAL A 248 1.65 29.67 -28.65
N LYS A 249 2.64 29.43 -27.80
CA LYS A 249 4.05 29.76 -28.10
C LYS A 249 4.59 28.63 -28.97
N GLU A 250 4.98 28.96 -30.20
CA GLU A 250 5.81 28.08 -31.00
C GLU A 250 7.14 27.88 -30.29
N ASN A 251 7.58 26.60 -30.24
CA ASN A 251 8.88 26.22 -29.70
C ASN A 251 9.98 26.52 -30.72
#